data_339380e6ea339f47f41bef7a7a469a7a
#
_entry.id   339380e6ea339f47f41bef7a7a469a7a
#
_cell.length_a   1.000
_cell.length_b   1.000
_cell.length_c   1.000
_cell.angle_alpha   90.00
_cell.angle_beta   90.00
_cell.angle_gamma   90.00
#
_symmetry.space_group_name_H-M   'P 1'
#
loop_
_entity.id
_entity.type
_entity.pdbx_description
1 polymer ?
#
loop_
_entity_poly.entity_id
_entity_poly.type
_entity_poly.pdbx_seq_one_letter_code
_entity_poly.pdbx_strand_id
1 'polypeptide(L)'
;INRILVEKALEGKRVVRLKGGDPFVFGRGGEEIQALTEAGIAYEVIPGVTSAIGALEAAGIPVTHRNIARDFHVFTGHISHEGGEGLSGDYNLYAKLPGTLIFLMGLSNLEEIVKRLMNGGKDGEIPAAVVTDGTLSRMRVVRASLKDLPDAVRKAGLTPPGIIAVGEVCAFHFTSMVPGALTGITVGVTGTESVGGRIMNRLAVEGAKTIRAGESIVVRESMERLDVAFREISRYSWVIFTSRNAVKIFFDRMRERHVDLRKLGSLKFAAVGRGTGEYLESVGITPDFIPEEYTTKALADGLVKYLKENGETSGAKTAATNIAYSISSSENVCPCAEAGKFLIPRAK
;
A
#
# COMPACT_ATOMS: atom_id res chain seq x y z
N ILE A 1 -18.20 -1.22 -16.44
CA ILE A 1 -17.23 -0.30 -15.82
C ILE A 1 -17.39 1.08 -16.43
N ASN A 2 -17.33 1.26 -17.75
CA ASN A 2 -17.41 2.56 -18.44
C ASN A 2 -18.62 3.38 -17.98
N ARG A 3 -19.83 2.77 -17.93
CA ARG A 3 -21.05 3.43 -17.43
C ARG A 3 -20.88 3.96 -16.00
N ILE A 4 -20.28 3.17 -15.09
CA ILE A 4 -20.06 3.59 -13.70
C ILE A 4 -19.10 4.78 -13.62
N LEU A 5 -18.03 4.77 -14.43
CA LEU A 5 -17.08 5.90 -14.47
C LEU A 5 -17.78 7.19 -14.89
N VAL A 6 -18.58 7.13 -15.97
CA VAL A 6 -19.34 8.28 -16.49
C VAL A 6 -20.38 8.75 -15.47
N GLU A 7 -21.23 7.86 -14.94
CA GLU A 7 -22.26 8.18 -13.96
C GLU A 7 -21.68 8.88 -12.74
N LYS A 8 -20.58 8.32 -12.16
CA LYS A 8 -19.98 8.89 -10.95
C LYS A 8 -19.29 10.24 -11.18
N ALA A 9 -18.72 10.43 -12.35
CA ALA A 9 -18.14 11.73 -12.73
C ALA A 9 -19.22 12.79 -12.96
N LEU A 10 -20.36 12.44 -13.60
CA LEU A 10 -21.49 13.35 -13.79
C LEU A 10 -22.20 13.71 -12.47
N GLU A 11 -22.12 12.85 -11.43
CA GLU A 11 -22.52 13.18 -10.06
C GLU A 11 -21.59 14.22 -9.38
N GLY A 12 -20.56 14.73 -10.09
CA GLY A 12 -19.59 15.67 -9.56
C GLY A 12 -18.52 15.03 -8.66
N LYS A 13 -18.38 13.71 -8.69
CA LYS A 13 -17.37 12.99 -7.88
C LYS A 13 -16.01 12.96 -8.56
N ARG A 14 -14.94 13.07 -7.76
CA ARG A 14 -13.59 12.75 -8.23
C ARG A 14 -13.44 11.22 -8.26
N VAL A 15 -13.37 10.66 -9.46
CA VAL A 15 -13.30 9.22 -9.69
C VAL A 15 -11.86 8.81 -9.97
N VAL A 16 -11.37 7.78 -9.28
CA VAL A 16 -10.06 7.17 -9.53
C VAL A 16 -10.28 5.73 -10.01
N ARG A 17 -9.84 5.44 -11.24
CA ARG A 17 -9.85 4.10 -11.81
C ARG A 17 -8.48 3.46 -11.62
N LEU A 18 -8.34 2.64 -10.57
CA LEU A 18 -7.10 1.91 -10.30
C LEU A 18 -6.99 0.68 -11.20
N LYS A 19 -5.81 0.51 -11.82
CA LYS A 19 -5.49 -0.60 -12.74
C LYS A 19 -4.18 -1.27 -12.33
N GLY A 20 -4.01 -2.55 -12.64
CA GLY A 20 -2.75 -3.26 -12.45
C GLY A 20 -1.87 -3.12 -13.70
N GLY A 21 -0.72 -2.46 -13.58
CA GLY A 21 0.17 -2.20 -14.69
C GLY A 21 -0.19 -0.94 -15.48
N ASP A 22 0.20 -0.89 -16.75
CA ASP A 22 -0.09 0.24 -17.64
C ASP A 22 -1.55 0.21 -18.11
N PRO A 23 -2.29 1.34 -18.06
CA PRO A 23 -3.70 1.40 -18.45
C PRO A 23 -3.98 1.03 -19.89
N PHE A 24 -3.01 1.29 -20.81
CA PHE A 24 -3.17 1.09 -22.25
C PHE A 24 -2.64 -0.25 -22.75
N VAL A 25 -1.88 -0.98 -21.95
CA VAL A 25 -1.36 -2.31 -22.34
C VAL A 25 -2.29 -3.41 -21.84
N PHE A 26 -3.19 -3.85 -22.71
CA PHE A 26 -4.25 -4.85 -22.42
C PHE A 26 -5.11 -4.53 -21.19
N GLY A 27 -5.12 -3.26 -20.76
CA GLY A 27 -5.88 -2.77 -19.61
C GLY A 27 -7.25 -2.20 -19.96
N ARG A 28 -7.64 -2.14 -21.22
CA ARG A 28 -8.88 -1.54 -21.73
C ARG A 28 -9.04 -0.06 -21.37
N GLY A 29 -7.92 0.64 -21.13
CA GLY A 29 -7.95 2.07 -20.79
C GLY A 29 -8.45 2.92 -21.95
N GLY A 30 -8.20 2.51 -23.19
CA GLY A 30 -8.68 3.21 -24.39
C GLY A 30 -10.21 3.30 -24.43
N GLU A 31 -10.90 2.18 -24.22
CA GLU A 31 -12.38 2.13 -24.22
C GLU A 31 -13.00 2.89 -23.02
N GLU A 32 -12.30 2.88 -21.87
CA GLU A 32 -12.72 3.66 -20.69
C GLU A 32 -12.64 5.17 -21.00
N ILE A 33 -11.55 5.62 -21.61
CA ILE A 33 -11.31 7.03 -21.99
C ILE A 33 -12.25 7.47 -23.10
N GLN A 34 -12.49 6.64 -24.10
CA GLN A 34 -13.43 6.93 -25.16
C GLN A 34 -14.82 7.27 -24.58
N ALA A 35 -15.30 6.46 -23.65
CA ALA A 35 -16.59 6.72 -22.98
C ALA A 35 -16.63 8.03 -22.19
N LEU A 36 -15.50 8.39 -21.52
CA LEU A 36 -15.39 9.68 -20.80
C LEU A 36 -15.35 10.86 -21.77
N THR A 37 -14.63 10.74 -22.87
CA THR A 37 -14.52 11.77 -23.90
C THR A 37 -15.88 12.03 -24.58
N GLU A 38 -16.63 10.98 -24.92
CA GLU A 38 -17.96 11.06 -25.50
C GLU A 38 -18.94 11.76 -24.54
N ALA A 39 -18.73 11.58 -23.23
CA ALA A 39 -19.53 12.24 -22.18
C ALA A 39 -19.04 13.67 -21.83
N GLY A 40 -17.99 14.19 -22.47
CA GLY A 40 -17.42 15.50 -22.20
C GLY A 40 -16.75 15.62 -20.84
N ILE A 41 -16.28 14.51 -20.26
CA ILE A 41 -15.67 14.46 -18.93
C ILE A 41 -14.15 14.58 -19.07
N ALA A 42 -13.55 15.53 -18.33
CA ALA A 42 -12.10 15.67 -18.26
C ALA A 42 -11.47 14.49 -17.49
N TYR A 43 -10.34 14.01 -17.97
CA TYR A 43 -9.61 12.90 -17.37
C TYR A 43 -8.10 13.12 -17.43
N GLU A 44 -7.37 12.38 -16.63
CA GLU A 44 -5.92 12.26 -16.65
C GLU A 44 -5.54 10.79 -16.65
N VAL A 45 -4.51 10.42 -17.42
CA VAL A 45 -3.96 9.06 -17.45
C VAL A 45 -2.58 9.06 -16.82
N ILE A 46 -2.41 8.27 -15.78
CA ILE A 46 -1.12 8.05 -15.15
C ILE A 46 -0.50 6.78 -15.74
N PRO A 47 0.66 6.84 -16.42
CA PRO A 47 1.33 5.67 -16.94
C PRO A 47 1.73 4.70 -15.84
N GLY A 48 1.78 3.42 -16.17
CA GLY A 48 2.20 2.36 -15.26
C GLY A 48 3.24 1.44 -15.88
N VAL A 49 3.86 0.60 -15.08
CA VAL A 49 4.77 -0.44 -15.57
C VAL A 49 3.96 -1.66 -15.96
N THR A 50 3.92 -1.98 -17.27
CA THR A 50 3.27 -3.21 -17.74
C THR A 50 3.99 -4.44 -17.23
N SER A 51 3.23 -5.48 -16.88
CA SER A 51 3.78 -6.77 -16.47
C SER A 51 4.64 -7.44 -17.55
N ALA A 52 4.41 -7.11 -18.83
CA ALA A 52 5.26 -7.58 -19.95
C ALA A 52 6.74 -7.17 -19.79
N ILE A 53 7.00 -6.09 -19.08
CA ILE A 53 8.36 -5.62 -18.77
C ILE A 53 8.69 -5.92 -17.31
N GLY A 54 7.91 -5.42 -16.37
CA GLY A 54 8.27 -5.45 -14.95
C GLY A 54 8.36 -6.86 -14.34
N ALA A 55 7.58 -7.83 -14.82
CA ALA A 55 7.68 -9.19 -14.33
C ALA A 55 8.91 -9.93 -14.88
N LEU A 56 9.28 -9.68 -16.15
CA LEU A 56 10.48 -10.27 -16.74
C LEU A 56 11.75 -9.65 -16.14
N GLU A 57 11.76 -8.33 -15.95
CA GLU A 57 12.86 -7.62 -15.27
C GLU A 57 13.09 -8.18 -13.86
N ALA A 58 12.00 -8.32 -13.06
CA ALA A 58 12.08 -8.93 -11.73
C ALA A 58 12.61 -10.37 -11.76
N ALA A 59 12.35 -11.12 -12.85
CA ALA A 59 12.87 -12.46 -13.07
C ALA A 59 14.31 -12.48 -13.61
N GLY A 60 14.93 -11.30 -13.81
CA GLY A 60 16.27 -11.18 -14.39
C GLY A 60 16.33 -11.51 -15.88
N ILE A 61 15.22 -11.29 -16.61
CA ILE A 61 15.11 -11.49 -18.05
C ILE A 61 14.93 -10.12 -18.70
N PRO A 62 15.94 -9.57 -19.39
CA PRO A 62 15.79 -8.31 -20.11
C PRO A 62 14.92 -8.55 -21.34
N VAL A 63 13.91 -7.70 -21.59
CA VAL A 63 13.06 -7.85 -22.77
C VAL A 63 13.79 -7.53 -24.07
N THR A 64 14.87 -6.76 -24.02
CA THR A 64 15.78 -6.45 -25.11
C THR A 64 17.23 -6.58 -24.69
N HIS A 65 18.11 -6.91 -25.65
CA HIS A 65 19.55 -6.93 -25.44
C HIS A 65 20.25 -6.59 -26.76
N ARG A 66 21.20 -5.63 -26.75
CA ARG A 66 21.80 -5.03 -27.95
C ARG A 66 22.26 -6.02 -29.01
N ASN A 67 22.85 -7.15 -28.62
CA ASN A 67 23.42 -8.13 -29.53
C ASN A 67 22.55 -9.36 -29.76
N ILE A 68 21.38 -9.47 -29.07
CA ILE A 68 20.55 -10.68 -29.04
C ILE A 68 19.12 -10.39 -29.48
N ALA A 69 18.47 -9.41 -28.84
CA ALA A 69 17.09 -9.04 -29.12
C ALA A 69 16.97 -7.52 -29.20
N ARG A 70 16.83 -6.97 -30.41
CA ARG A 70 16.72 -5.52 -30.63
C ARG A 70 15.28 -5.01 -30.57
N ASP A 71 14.35 -5.94 -30.55
CA ASP A 71 12.92 -5.73 -30.52
C ASP A 71 12.23 -6.72 -29.59
N PHE A 72 11.03 -6.40 -29.19
CA PHE A 72 10.15 -7.32 -28.48
C PHE A 72 8.70 -7.08 -28.92
N HIS A 73 7.91 -8.14 -28.86
CA HIS A 73 6.52 -8.15 -29.32
C HIS A 73 5.62 -8.67 -28.19
N VAL A 74 4.53 -7.96 -27.92
CA VAL A 74 3.62 -8.31 -26.84
C VAL A 74 2.26 -8.71 -27.41
N PHE A 75 1.82 -9.90 -27.06
CA PHE A 75 0.57 -10.51 -27.53
C PHE A 75 -0.35 -10.86 -26.38
N THR A 76 -1.64 -10.93 -26.68
CA THR A 76 -2.58 -11.60 -25.79
C THR A 76 -2.66 -13.09 -26.14
N GLY A 77 -2.50 -13.95 -25.14
CA GLY A 77 -2.72 -15.40 -25.27
C GLY A 77 -4.13 -15.82 -24.88
N HIS A 78 -5.05 -14.86 -24.78
CA HIS A 78 -6.45 -15.12 -24.44
C HIS A 78 -7.21 -15.67 -25.65
N ILE A 79 -8.10 -16.66 -25.41
CA ILE A 79 -9.03 -17.16 -26.42
C ILE A 79 -10.19 -16.19 -26.55
N SER A 80 -10.40 -15.60 -27.72
CA SER A 80 -11.55 -14.76 -27.99
C SER A 80 -12.77 -15.64 -28.25
N HIS A 81 -13.86 -15.47 -27.49
CA HIS A 81 -15.15 -16.13 -27.74
C HIS A 81 -16.02 -15.38 -28.75
N GLU A 82 -15.62 -14.21 -29.19
CA GLU A 82 -16.36 -13.43 -30.21
C GLU A 82 -15.89 -13.86 -31.62
N GLY A 83 -16.53 -14.89 -32.17
CA GLY A 83 -16.45 -15.25 -33.60
C GLY A 83 -15.47 -16.35 -34.00
N GLY A 84 -14.89 -17.12 -33.09
CA GLY A 84 -14.01 -18.25 -33.46
C GLY A 84 -13.53 -19.05 -32.27
N GLU A 85 -13.53 -20.39 -32.40
CA GLU A 85 -12.88 -21.28 -31.44
C GLU A 85 -11.36 -21.17 -31.57
N GLY A 86 -10.66 -20.62 -30.56
CA GLY A 86 -9.22 -20.71 -30.46
C GLY A 86 -8.49 -19.39 -30.19
N LEU A 87 -7.17 -19.47 -30.11
CA LEU A 87 -6.28 -18.34 -29.93
C LEU A 87 -6.37 -17.39 -31.13
N SER A 88 -6.59 -16.09 -30.88
CA SER A 88 -6.57 -15.07 -31.91
C SER A 88 -5.14 -14.73 -32.33
N GLY A 89 -4.93 -14.43 -33.61
CA GLY A 89 -3.66 -13.97 -34.17
C GLY A 89 -3.01 -14.94 -35.14
N ASP A 90 -2.10 -14.45 -35.93
CA ASP A 90 -1.34 -15.20 -36.95
C ASP A 90 -0.05 -15.76 -36.34
N TYR A 91 -0.12 -16.95 -35.81
CA TYR A 91 1.04 -17.63 -35.18
C TYR A 91 2.13 -17.99 -36.20
N ASN A 92 1.78 -18.14 -37.47
CA ASN A 92 2.78 -18.35 -38.55
C ASN A 92 3.62 -17.07 -38.73
N LEU A 93 2.99 -15.90 -38.60
CA LEU A 93 3.70 -14.64 -38.63
C LEU A 93 4.51 -14.46 -37.32
N TYR A 94 3.90 -14.71 -36.15
CA TYR A 94 4.57 -14.55 -34.85
C TYR A 94 5.83 -15.41 -34.75
N ALA A 95 5.78 -16.63 -35.26
CA ALA A 95 6.92 -17.54 -35.26
C ALA A 95 8.13 -17.00 -36.01
N LYS A 96 7.92 -16.15 -37.04
CA LYS A 96 8.97 -15.56 -37.84
C LYS A 96 9.51 -14.23 -37.30
N LEU A 97 8.85 -13.63 -36.32
CA LEU A 97 9.30 -12.39 -35.74
C LEU A 97 10.63 -12.60 -34.98
N PRO A 98 11.59 -11.66 -35.16
CA PRO A 98 12.82 -11.64 -34.36
C PRO A 98 12.58 -11.19 -32.92
N GLY A 99 13.66 -11.14 -32.13
CA GLY A 99 13.62 -10.59 -30.80
C GLY A 99 12.87 -11.44 -29.78
N THR A 100 12.19 -10.80 -28.86
CA THR A 100 11.50 -11.46 -27.75
C THR A 100 9.99 -11.46 -27.95
N LEU A 101 9.36 -12.64 -27.90
CA LEU A 101 7.91 -12.76 -27.94
C LEU A 101 7.37 -12.88 -26.52
N ILE A 102 6.40 -12.07 -26.16
CA ILE A 102 5.82 -12.02 -24.81
C ILE A 102 4.31 -12.24 -24.91
N PHE A 103 3.79 -13.24 -24.21
CA PHE A 103 2.36 -13.51 -24.19
C PHE A 103 1.79 -13.23 -22.79
N LEU A 104 0.87 -12.27 -22.73
CA LEU A 104 0.08 -11.97 -21.56
C LEU A 104 -1.22 -12.76 -21.58
N MET A 105 -1.75 -13.12 -20.42
CA MET A 105 -3.00 -13.88 -20.27
C MET A 105 -3.01 -15.24 -21.01
N GLY A 106 -1.82 -15.78 -21.31
CA GLY A 106 -1.65 -16.98 -22.14
C GLY A 106 -1.34 -18.27 -21.36
N LEU A 107 -1.09 -18.19 -20.04
CA LEU A 107 -0.58 -19.36 -19.32
C LEU A 107 -1.52 -20.58 -19.35
N SER A 108 -2.84 -20.37 -19.33
CA SER A 108 -3.83 -21.45 -19.50
C SER A 108 -3.79 -22.11 -20.89
N ASN A 109 -3.22 -21.44 -21.88
CA ASN A 109 -3.15 -21.86 -23.26
C ASN A 109 -1.70 -22.16 -23.69
N LEU A 110 -0.79 -22.33 -22.72
CA LEU A 110 0.66 -22.47 -22.99
C LEU A 110 0.96 -23.58 -24.02
N GLU A 111 0.37 -24.75 -23.87
CA GLU A 111 0.59 -25.87 -24.79
C GLU A 111 0.20 -25.53 -26.23
N GLU A 112 -0.94 -24.88 -26.43
CA GLU A 112 -1.42 -24.49 -27.75
C GLU A 112 -0.59 -23.35 -28.33
N ILE A 113 -0.16 -22.38 -27.52
CA ILE A 113 0.76 -21.32 -27.94
C ILE A 113 2.07 -21.89 -28.46
N VAL A 114 2.69 -22.80 -27.69
CA VAL A 114 3.94 -23.46 -28.05
C VAL A 114 3.77 -24.25 -29.34
N LYS A 115 2.73 -25.09 -29.43
CA LYS A 115 2.42 -25.89 -30.62
C LYS A 115 2.27 -25.02 -31.88
N ARG A 116 1.53 -23.91 -31.80
CA ARG A 116 1.31 -23.02 -32.95
C ARG A 116 2.57 -22.29 -33.35
N LEU A 117 3.39 -21.83 -32.40
CA LEU A 117 4.68 -21.22 -32.69
C LEU A 117 5.63 -22.19 -33.41
N MET A 118 5.73 -23.43 -32.91
CA MET A 118 6.57 -24.47 -33.53
C MET A 118 6.04 -24.85 -34.92
N ASN A 119 4.74 -25.01 -35.10
CA ASN A 119 4.13 -25.26 -36.41
C ASN A 119 4.36 -24.11 -37.37
N GLY A 120 4.44 -22.87 -36.91
CA GLY A 120 4.78 -21.68 -37.68
C GLY A 120 6.28 -21.56 -38.03
N GLY A 121 7.11 -22.49 -37.54
CA GLY A 121 8.54 -22.57 -37.83
C GLY A 121 9.45 -21.95 -36.75
N LYS A 122 8.95 -21.65 -35.55
CA LYS A 122 9.81 -21.24 -34.42
C LYS A 122 10.62 -22.45 -33.95
N ASP A 123 11.92 -22.26 -33.76
CA ASP A 123 12.79 -23.31 -33.23
C ASP A 123 12.35 -23.79 -31.85
N GLY A 124 12.14 -25.10 -31.70
CA GLY A 124 11.75 -25.71 -30.42
C GLY A 124 12.85 -25.64 -29.36
N GLU A 125 14.11 -25.47 -29.75
CA GLU A 125 15.22 -25.33 -28.81
C GLU A 125 15.43 -23.90 -28.31
N ILE A 126 14.73 -22.90 -28.86
CA ILE A 126 14.87 -21.51 -28.41
C ILE A 126 14.53 -21.39 -26.93
N PRO A 127 15.33 -20.66 -26.13
CA PRO A 127 15.02 -20.42 -24.72
C PRO A 127 13.66 -19.78 -24.53
N ALA A 128 12.94 -20.25 -23.51
CA ALA A 128 11.65 -19.69 -23.12
C ALA A 128 11.49 -19.70 -21.60
N ALA A 129 10.59 -18.87 -21.10
CA ALA A 129 10.33 -18.76 -19.66
C ALA A 129 8.86 -18.48 -19.37
N VAL A 130 8.42 -18.94 -18.20
CA VAL A 130 7.15 -18.52 -17.58
C VAL A 130 7.46 -17.87 -16.24
N VAL A 131 6.88 -16.68 -16.02
CA VAL A 131 6.98 -15.93 -14.76
C VAL A 131 5.57 -15.79 -14.19
N THR A 132 5.35 -16.29 -12.99
CA THR A 132 4.12 -16.08 -12.23
C THR A 132 4.39 -15.17 -11.03
N ASP A 133 3.38 -14.39 -10.59
CA ASP A 133 3.48 -13.47 -9.45
C ASP A 133 4.70 -12.53 -9.54
N GLY A 134 5.06 -12.08 -10.75
CA GLY A 134 6.19 -11.18 -10.98
C GLY A 134 6.18 -9.98 -10.04
N THR A 135 7.35 -9.58 -9.54
CA THR A 135 7.57 -8.53 -8.53
C THR A 135 7.07 -8.83 -7.11
N LEU A 136 6.34 -9.91 -6.91
CA LEU A 136 5.88 -10.32 -5.58
C LEU A 136 6.88 -11.27 -4.92
N SER A 137 6.86 -11.31 -3.59
CA SER A 137 7.73 -12.20 -2.80
C SER A 137 7.51 -13.70 -3.08
N ARG A 138 6.37 -14.07 -3.67
CA ARG A 138 6.05 -15.45 -4.08
C ARG A 138 6.30 -15.69 -5.57
N MET A 139 6.99 -14.78 -6.26
CA MET A 139 7.35 -14.94 -7.67
C MET A 139 8.01 -16.28 -7.92
N ARG A 140 7.59 -16.92 -8.99
CA ARG A 140 8.18 -18.17 -9.47
C ARG A 140 8.53 -18.03 -10.94
N VAL A 141 9.65 -18.65 -11.33
CA VAL A 141 10.16 -18.61 -12.70
C VAL A 141 10.51 -20.02 -13.12
N VAL A 142 10.00 -20.43 -14.27
CA VAL A 142 10.38 -21.68 -14.95
C VAL A 142 11.01 -21.31 -16.27
N ARG A 143 12.17 -21.89 -16.57
CA ARG A 143 12.90 -21.72 -17.84
C ARG A 143 13.13 -23.11 -18.45
N ALA A 144 12.95 -23.21 -19.76
CA ALA A 144 13.20 -24.40 -20.55
C ALA A 144 13.38 -24.03 -22.03
N SER A 145 13.66 -25.01 -22.88
CA SER A 145 13.45 -24.83 -24.32
C SER A 145 11.96 -24.64 -24.61
N LEU A 146 11.61 -23.98 -25.71
CA LEU A 146 10.21 -23.74 -26.09
C LEU A 146 9.39 -25.03 -26.09
N LYS A 147 9.94 -26.10 -26.67
CA LYS A 147 9.28 -27.42 -26.77
C LYS A 147 9.01 -28.05 -25.39
N ASP A 148 9.93 -27.87 -24.43
CA ASP A 148 9.88 -28.51 -23.11
C ASP A 148 9.15 -27.64 -22.07
N LEU A 149 8.88 -26.36 -22.39
CA LEU A 149 8.30 -25.39 -21.48
C LEU A 149 6.95 -25.83 -20.88
N PRO A 150 5.99 -26.39 -21.63
CA PRO A 150 4.73 -26.85 -21.07
C PRO A 150 4.90 -27.91 -19.99
N ASP A 151 5.76 -28.89 -20.22
CA ASP A 151 6.04 -29.96 -19.26
C ASP A 151 6.77 -29.44 -18.02
N ALA A 152 7.73 -28.55 -18.21
CA ALA A 152 8.44 -27.91 -17.11
C ALA A 152 7.51 -27.09 -16.20
N VAL A 153 6.59 -26.33 -16.80
CA VAL A 153 5.58 -25.54 -16.09
C VAL A 153 4.60 -26.42 -15.33
N ARG A 154 4.15 -27.53 -15.94
CA ARG A 154 3.26 -28.51 -15.32
C ARG A 154 3.93 -29.17 -14.12
N LYS A 155 5.17 -29.66 -14.28
CA LYS A 155 5.97 -30.25 -13.19
C LYS A 155 6.20 -29.28 -12.04
N ALA A 156 6.42 -28.01 -12.36
CA ALA A 156 6.60 -26.97 -11.35
C ALA A 156 5.27 -26.54 -10.71
N GLY A 157 4.10 -26.94 -11.23
CA GLY A 157 2.79 -26.57 -10.71
C GLY A 157 2.54 -25.04 -10.74
N LEU A 158 2.96 -24.36 -11.83
CA LEU A 158 2.64 -22.95 -12.03
C LEU A 158 1.20 -22.80 -12.51
N THR A 159 0.50 -21.85 -11.94
CA THR A 159 -0.89 -21.53 -12.29
C THR A 159 -1.05 -20.05 -12.66
N PRO A 160 -2.05 -19.68 -13.46
CA PRO A 160 -2.35 -18.28 -13.75
C PRO A 160 -2.55 -17.43 -12.47
N PRO A 161 -2.23 -16.13 -12.52
CA PRO A 161 -1.73 -15.38 -13.67
C PRO A 161 -0.23 -15.57 -13.91
N GLY A 162 0.18 -15.56 -15.17
CA GLY A 162 1.59 -15.69 -15.55
C GLY A 162 1.87 -15.12 -16.94
N ILE A 163 3.13 -14.85 -17.20
CA ILE A 163 3.65 -14.30 -18.44
C ILE A 163 4.55 -15.34 -19.09
N ILE A 164 4.38 -15.53 -20.39
CA ILE A 164 5.22 -16.41 -21.20
C ILE A 164 6.17 -15.49 -21.99
N ALA A 165 7.46 -15.78 -21.97
CA ALA A 165 8.46 -15.15 -22.80
C ALA A 165 9.20 -16.20 -23.64
N VAL A 166 9.45 -15.90 -24.92
CA VAL A 166 10.16 -16.78 -25.87
C VAL A 166 11.22 -15.96 -26.58
N GLY A 167 12.46 -16.39 -26.53
CA GLY A 167 13.60 -15.72 -27.14
C GLY A 167 14.89 -15.96 -26.38
N GLU A 168 16.01 -15.71 -27.04
CA GLU A 168 17.38 -15.93 -26.50
C GLU A 168 17.63 -15.24 -25.16
N VAL A 169 16.95 -14.11 -24.92
CA VAL A 169 17.06 -13.37 -23.64
C VAL A 169 16.56 -14.16 -22.42
N CYS A 170 15.72 -15.18 -22.64
CA CYS A 170 15.24 -16.07 -21.57
C CYS A 170 16.33 -16.95 -20.95
N ALA A 171 17.47 -17.07 -21.62
CA ALA A 171 18.66 -17.76 -21.10
C ALA A 171 19.39 -16.93 -20.03
N PHE A 172 19.15 -15.62 -19.93
CA PHE A 172 19.78 -14.79 -18.91
C PHE A 172 19.18 -15.02 -17.51
N HIS A 173 20.05 -14.97 -16.52
CA HIS A 173 19.73 -15.09 -15.11
C HIS A 173 20.34 -13.88 -14.36
N PHE A 174 19.87 -12.68 -14.67
CA PHE A 174 20.34 -11.48 -13.97
C PHE A 174 19.65 -11.41 -12.61
N THR A 175 20.37 -11.78 -11.56
CA THR A 175 19.89 -11.64 -10.19
C THR A 175 20.57 -10.47 -9.51
N SER A 176 19.91 -9.85 -8.53
CA SER A 176 20.58 -8.85 -7.71
C SER A 176 21.80 -9.46 -7.05
N MET A 177 22.97 -8.87 -7.31
CA MET A 177 24.24 -9.33 -6.74
C MET A 177 24.46 -8.85 -5.30
N VAL A 178 23.61 -7.97 -4.80
CA VAL A 178 23.67 -7.46 -3.43
C VAL A 178 22.51 -8.07 -2.64
N PRO A 179 22.73 -9.20 -1.96
CA PRO A 179 21.73 -9.71 -1.04
C PRO A 179 21.59 -8.69 0.11
N GLY A 180 20.40 -8.24 0.37
CA GLY A 180 20.12 -7.49 1.60
C GLY A 180 20.40 -8.36 2.83
N ALA A 181 20.61 -7.74 3.97
CA ALA A 181 20.92 -8.43 5.24
C ALA A 181 19.87 -9.48 5.64
N LEU A 182 18.62 -9.34 5.13
CA LEU A 182 17.49 -10.21 5.42
C LEU A 182 17.07 -11.08 4.22
N THR A 183 17.91 -11.22 3.20
CA THR A 183 17.62 -12.07 2.04
C THR A 183 17.40 -13.52 2.47
N GLY A 184 16.30 -14.12 1.99
CA GLY A 184 15.88 -15.48 2.36
C GLY A 184 15.05 -15.58 3.65
N ILE A 185 14.93 -14.48 4.42
CA ILE A 185 14.12 -14.43 5.64
C ILE A 185 12.69 -14.03 5.30
N THR A 186 11.71 -14.75 5.87
CA THR A 186 10.31 -14.37 5.80
C THR A 186 9.86 -13.81 7.15
N VAL A 187 9.29 -12.58 7.14
CA VAL A 187 8.85 -11.88 8.35
C VAL A 187 7.34 -11.65 8.32
N GLY A 188 6.62 -12.19 9.30
CA GLY A 188 5.22 -11.88 9.55
C GLY A 188 5.10 -10.55 10.30
N VAL A 189 4.35 -9.60 9.75
CA VAL A 189 4.16 -8.26 10.35
C VAL A 189 2.71 -8.09 10.77
N THR A 190 2.50 -7.66 12.02
CA THR A 190 1.20 -7.26 12.56
C THR A 190 1.23 -5.77 12.90
N GLY A 191 0.05 -5.14 13.00
CA GLY A 191 -0.10 -3.74 13.38
C GLY A 191 -1.16 -3.03 12.56
N THR A 192 -1.32 -1.72 12.79
CA THR A 192 -2.20 -0.90 11.95
C THR A 192 -1.63 -0.78 10.54
N GLU A 193 -2.48 -0.48 9.55
CA GLU A 193 -2.07 -0.36 8.14
C GLU A 193 -0.83 0.53 7.98
N SER A 194 -0.83 1.71 8.60
CA SER A 194 0.27 2.68 8.50
C SER A 194 1.57 2.22 9.17
N VAL A 195 1.50 1.51 10.29
CA VAL A 195 2.68 1.01 11.02
C VAL A 195 3.20 -0.25 10.33
N GLY A 196 2.32 -1.22 10.09
CA GLY A 196 2.67 -2.46 9.41
C GLY A 196 3.26 -2.22 8.03
N GLY A 197 2.66 -1.34 7.22
CA GLY A 197 3.17 -1.00 5.89
C GLY A 197 4.59 -0.41 5.92
N ARG A 198 4.89 0.51 6.85
CA ARG A 198 6.24 1.07 6.99
C ARG A 198 7.28 0.03 7.39
N ILE A 199 6.93 -0.86 8.33
CA ILE A 199 7.80 -1.95 8.76
C ILE A 199 8.07 -2.90 7.58
N MET A 200 7.02 -3.32 6.87
CA MET A 200 7.13 -4.20 5.70
C MET A 200 8.03 -3.59 4.63
N ASN A 201 7.84 -2.31 4.29
CA ASN A 201 8.67 -1.61 3.32
C ASN A 201 10.14 -1.56 3.75
N ARG A 202 10.41 -1.24 5.02
CA ARG A 202 11.79 -1.19 5.54
C ARG A 202 12.46 -2.56 5.49
N LEU A 203 11.76 -3.61 5.90
CA LEU A 203 12.26 -4.98 5.85
C LEU A 203 12.46 -5.46 4.39
N ALA A 204 11.58 -5.06 3.47
CA ALA A 204 11.72 -5.40 2.05
C ALA A 204 12.96 -4.75 1.42
N VAL A 205 13.33 -3.52 1.80
CA VAL A 205 14.58 -2.87 1.36
C VAL A 205 15.81 -3.68 1.80
N GLU A 206 15.75 -4.33 2.96
CA GLU A 206 16.81 -5.22 3.45
C GLU A 206 16.73 -6.64 2.86
N GLY A 207 15.84 -6.89 1.89
CA GLY A 207 15.70 -8.16 1.18
C GLY A 207 14.79 -9.17 1.85
N ALA A 208 14.07 -8.84 2.94
CA ALA A 208 13.14 -9.75 3.57
C ALA A 208 11.87 -9.96 2.73
N LYS A 209 11.37 -11.19 2.75
CA LYS A 209 10.01 -11.51 2.34
C LYS A 209 9.05 -11.11 3.46
N THR A 210 8.18 -10.13 3.23
CA THR A 210 7.22 -9.70 4.25
C THR A 210 5.83 -10.24 3.99
N ILE A 211 5.15 -10.68 5.05
CA ILE A 211 3.77 -11.16 5.02
C ILE A 211 2.98 -10.38 6.07
N ARG A 212 1.83 -9.82 5.69
CA ARG A 212 0.90 -9.24 6.66
C ARG A 212 0.21 -10.39 7.41
N ALA A 213 0.65 -10.64 8.62
CA ALA A 213 0.14 -11.73 9.47
C ALA A 213 -1.13 -11.33 10.24
N GLY A 214 -1.37 -10.02 10.42
CA GLY A 214 -2.57 -9.50 11.06
C GLY A 214 -2.66 -7.98 10.92
N GLU A 215 -3.87 -7.45 11.02
CA GLU A 215 -4.12 -6.03 10.97
C GLU A 215 -4.92 -5.58 12.20
N SER A 216 -4.42 -4.53 12.87
CA SER A 216 -5.14 -3.87 13.95
C SER A 216 -5.95 -2.72 13.37
N ILE A 217 -7.26 -2.77 13.53
CA ILE A 217 -8.17 -1.71 13.08
C ILE A 217 -8.49 -0.82 14.28
N VAL A 218 -8.32 0.50 14.10
CA VAL A 218 -8.76 1.48 15.09
C VAL A 218 -10.23 1.79 14.86
N VAL A 219 -11.08 1.33 15.76
CA VAL A 219 -12.53 1.60 15.72
C VAL A 219 -12.83 2.84 16.55
N ARG A 220 -13.58 3.78 15.97
CA ARG A 220 -14.12 4.94 16.70
C ARG A 220 -15.36 4.50 17.46
N GLU A 221 -15.33 4.57 18.77
CA GLU A 221 -16.52 4.45 19.61
C GLU A 221 -17.31 5.78 19.64
N SER A 222 -18.29 5.89 20.54
CA SER A 222 -19.07 7.12 20.71
C SER A 222 -18.18 8.35 20.92
N MET A 223 -18.36 9.37 20.09
CA MET A 223 -17.63 10.64 20.16
C MET A 223 -18.35 11.68 21.02
N GLU A 224 -19.45 11.34 21.68
CA GLU A 224 -20.30 12.27 22.44
C GLU A 224 -19.53 13.00 23.55
N ARG A 225 -18.67 12.24 24.26
CA ARG A 225 -17.84 12.83 25.34
C ARG A 225 -16.85 13.87 24.80
N LEU A 226 -16.27 13.59 23.62
CA LEU A 226 -15.37 14.52 22.96
C LEU A 226 -16.14 15.76 22.46
N ASP A 227 -17.35 15.60 21.96
CA ASP A 227 -18.22 16.70 21.56
C ASP A 227 -18.60 17.60 22.75
N VAL A 228 -18.85 17.01 23.92
CA VAL A 228 -19.07 17.75 25.17
C VAL A 228 -17.80 18.54 25.55
N ALA A 229 -16.64 17.87 25.51
CA ALA A 229 -15.36 18.52 25.80
C ALA A 229 -15.09 19.72 24.86
N PHE A 230 -15.42 19.62 23.57
CA PHE A 230 -15.28 20.74 22.64
C PHE A 230 -16.21 21.92 22.93
N ARG A 231 -17.42 21.66 23.42
CA ARG A 231 -18.32 22.74 23.89
C ARG A 231 -17.79 23.45 25.11
N GLU A 232 -17.12 22.72 26.00
CA GLU A 232 -16.55 23.21 27.26
C GLU A 232 -15.02 23.39 27.22
N ILE A 233 -14.44 23.58 26.03
CA ILE A 233 -12.98 23.52 25.84
C ILE A 233 -12.23 24.53 26.73
N SER A 234 -12.80 25.66 27.01
CA SER A 234 -12.23 26.71 27.89
C SER A 234 -12.09 26.28 29.35
N ARG A 235 -12.73 25.17 29.76
CA ARG A 235 -12.62 24.63 31.12
C ARG A 235 -11.39 23.74 31.31
N TYR A 236 -10.66 23.44 30.22
CA TYR A 236 -9.44 22.64 30.24
C TYR A 236 -8.21 23.52 30.18
N SER A 237 -7.14 23.09 30.82
CA SER A 237 -5.82 23.73 30.76
C SER A 237 -4.84 22.94 29.91
N TRP A 238 -5.03 21.62 29.81
CA TRP A 238 -4.15 20.70 29.11
C TRP A 238 -4.93 19.70 28.27
N VAL A 239 -4.34 19.35 27.12
CA VAL A 239 -4.74 18.21 26.31
C VAL A 239 -3.58 17.23 26.25
N ILE A 240 -3.84 15.96 26.62
CA ILE A 240 -2.81 14.93 26.71
C ILE A 240 -3.07 13.87 25.65
N PHE A 241 -2.10 13.64 24.78
CA PHE A 241 -2.18 12.62 23.74
C PHE A 241 -1.29 11.41 24.03
N THR A 242 -1.92 10.23 24.17
CA THR A 242 -1.24 8.96 24.44
C THR A 242 -0.91 8.16 23.17
N SER A 243 -1.30 8.63 22.00
CA SER A 243 -1.00 8.01 20.70
C SER A 243 -1.23 8.96 19.52
N ARG A 244 -0.60 8.66 18.38
CA ARG A 244 -0.86 9.35 17.10
C ARG A 244 -2.34 9.25 16.67
N ASN A 245 -2.96 8.11 16.90
CA ASN A 245 -4.37 7.92 16.57
C ASN A 245 -5.29 8.82 17.39
N ALA A 246 -4.96 9.05 18.67
CA ALA A 246 -5.70 9.98 19.51
C ALA A 246 -5.61 11.43 18.96
N VAL A 247 -4.42 11.88 18.54
CA VAL A 247 -4.26 13.17 17.86
C VAL A 247 -5.13 13.24 16.61
N LYS A 248 -5.01 12.23 15.74
CA LYS A 248 -5.79 12.19 14.50
C LYS A 248 -7.30 12.26 14.76
N ILE A 249 -7.82 11.44 15.65
CA ILE A 249 -9.25 11.39 15.98
C ILE A 249 -9.72 12.74 16.55
N PHE A 250 -8.94 13.37 17.42
CA PHE A 250 -9.27 14.66 18.02
C PHE A 250 -9.42 15.75 16.95
N PHE A 251 -8.43 15.92 16.08
CA PHE A 251 -8.45 16.96 15.05
C PHE A 251 -9.43 16.65 13.90
N ASP A 252 -9.61 15.38 13.55
CA ASP A 252 -10.67 14.97 12.61
C ASP A 252 -12.04 15.35 13.15
N ARG A 253 -12.30 15.07 14.45
CA ARG A 253 -13.57 15.38 15.08
C ARG A 253 -13.81 16.88 15.21
N MET A 254 -12.76 17.67 15.51
CA MET A 254 -12.85 19.14 15.49
C MET A 254 -13.32 19.64 14.12
N ARG A 255 -12.74 19.13 13.03
CA ARG A 255 -13.14 19.47 11.66
C ARG A 255 -14.59 19.07 11.37
N GLU A 256 -14.99 17.85 11.72
CA GLU A 256 -16.36 17.35 11.55
C GLU A 256 -17.39 18.22 12.27
N ARG A 257 -17.02 18.78 13.43
CA ARG A 257 -17.88 19.65 14.25
C ARG A 257 -17.69 21.14 13.99
N HIS A 258 -16.88 21.51 12.99
CA HIS A 258 -16.54 22.91 12.67
C HIS A 258 -16.04 23.71 13.88
N VAL A 259 -15.27 23.05 14.77
CA VAL A 259 -14.66 23.71 15.94
C VAL A 259 -13.39 24.41 15.48
N ASP A 260 -13.33 25.74 15.70
CA ASP A 260 -12.19 26.56 15.31
C ASP A 260 -10.95 26.25 16.17
N LEU A 261 -9.80 26.05 15.50
CA LEU A 261 -8.50 25.79 16.16
C LEU A 261 -8.09 26.92 17.13
N ARG A 262 -8.51 28.13 16.90
CA ARG A 262 -8.25 29.28 17.80
C ARG A 262 -8.81 29.07 19.20
N LYS A 263 -9.83 28.22 19.37
CA LYS A 263 -10.35 27.84 20.69
C LYS A 263 -9.36 27.07 21.54
N LEU A 264 -8.31 26.52 20.91
CA LEU A 264 -7.24 25.79 21.60
C LEU A 264 -6.11 26.71 22.12
N GLY A 265 -6.13 28.00 21.80
CA GLY A 265 -5.02 28.96 22.05
C GLY A 265 -4.64 29.15 23.53
N SER A 266 -5.53 28.80 24.47
CA SER A 266 -5.23 28.83 25.91
C SER A 266 -4.81 27.46 26.48
N LEU A 267 -4.77 26.41 25.67
CA LEU A 267 -4.46 25.05 26.11
C LEU A 267 -2.98 24.76 25.93
N LYS A 268 -2.44 23.98 26.86
CA LYS A 268 -1.14 23.32 26.74
C LYS A 268 -1.31 21.88 26.28
N PHE A 269 -0.28 21.36 25.63
CA PHE A 269 -0.34 20.06 24.99
C PHE A 269 0.79 19.14 25.48
N ALA A 270 0.44 17.93 25.87
CA ALA A 270 1.41 16.89 26.22
C ALA A 270 1.28 15.68 25.30
N ALA A 271 2.40 15.10 24.91
CA ALA A 271 2.46 13.88 24.10
C ALA A 271 3.26 12.79 24.83
N VAL A 272 2.81 11.53 24.75
CA VAL A 272 3.45 10.39 25.41
C VAL A 272 4.87 10.12 24.93
N GLY A 273 5.22 10.57 23.74
CA GLY A 273 6.53 10.36 23.17
C GLY A 273 6.71 11.08 21.84
N ARG A 274 7.94 11.09 21.36
CA ARG A 274 8.38 11.84 20.19
C ARG A 274 7.49 11.64 18.96
N GLY A 275 7.15 10.40 18.61
CA GLY A 275 6.33 10.14 17.44
C GLY A 275 4.91 10.69 17.52
N THR A 276 4.32 10.83 18.73
CA THR A 276 3.02 11.48 18.93
C THR A 276 3.19 13.00 18.88
N GLY A 277 4.31 13.53 19.40
CA GLY A 277 4.67 14.93 19.32
C GLY A 277 4.86 15.40 17.86
N GLU A 278 5.68 14.69 17.08
CA GLU A 278 5.89 14.97 15.65
C GLU A 278 4.56 14.99 14.86
N TYR A 279 3.63 14.10 15.20
CA TYR A 279 2.31 14.10 14.56
C TYR A 279 1.47 15.31 15.00
N LEU A 280 1.58 15.75 16.25
CA LEU A 280 0.94 16.97 16.75
C LEU A 280 1.51 18.22 16.05
N GLU A 281 2.82 18.28 15.85
CA GLU A 281 3.49 19.35 15.10
C GLU A 281 3.01 19.39 13.63
N SER A 282 2.76 18.22 13.02
CA SER A 282 2.25 18.14 11.64
C SER A 282 0.85 18.75 11.46
N VAL A 283 0.09 18.90 12.54
CA VAL A 283 -1.21 19.60 12.54
C VAL A 283 -1.11 21.05 13.07
N GLY A 284 0.11 21.55 13.26
CA GLY A 284 0.40 22.95 13.59
C GLY A 284 0.46 23.27 15.08
N ILE A 285 0.61 22.27 15.95
CA ILE A 285 0.69 22.45 17.41
C ILE A 285 1.98 21.83 17.95
N THR A 286 2.84 22.63 18.53
CA THR A 286 4.03 22.17 19.24
C THR A 286 3.64 21.70 20.65
N PRO A 287 4.00 20.48 21.06
CA PRO A 287 3.73 20.03 22.42
C PRO A 287 4.55 20.80 23.46
N ASP A 288 3.93 21.20 24.55
CA ASP A 288 4.59 21.86 25.68
C ASP A 288 5.36 20.86 26.57
N PHE A 289 4.99 19.58 26.52
CA PHE A 289 5.64 18.55 27.31
C PHE A 289 5.68 17.18 26.59
N ILE A 290 6.88 16.58 26.55
CA ILE A 290 7.12 15.19 26.16
C ILE A 290 8.07 14.57 27.19
N PRO A 291 7.78 13.41 27.80
CA PRO A 291 8.66 12.77 28.75
C PRO A 291 9.91 12.16 28.06
N GLU A 292 10.99 11.96 28.79
CA GLU A 292 12.20 11.30 28.29
C GLU A 292 11.95 9.81 27.97
N GLU A 293 11.20 9.12 28.83
CA GLU A 293 10.73 7.75 28.57
C GLU A 293 9.32 7.77 28.00
N TYR A 294 9.12 7.10 26.88
CA TYR A 294 7.85 7.13 26.11
C TYR A 294 6.80 6.15 26.68
N THR A 295 6.52 6.28 27.98
CA THR A 295 5.49 5.50 28.68
C THR A 295 4.41 6.42 29.25
N THR A 296 3.21 5.88 29.45
CA THR A 296 2.11 6.63 30.08
C THR A 296 2.42 6.98 31.52
N LYS A 297 3.21 6.14 32.21
CA LYS A 297 3.67 6.40 33.57
C LYS A 297 4.65 7.58 33.62
N ALA A 298 5.69 7.56 32.77
CA ALA A 298 6.65 8.64 32.67
C ALA A 298 6.00 9.97 32.25
N LEU A 299 5.00 9.90 31.36
CA LEU A 299 4.21 11.07 31.00
C LEU A 299 3.49 11.68 32.21
N ALA A 300 2.82 10.83 33.04
CA ALA A 300 2.09 11.28 34.20
C ALA A 300 3.05 11.88 35.27
N ASP A 301 4.08 11.13 35.62
CA ASP A 301 5.05 11.52 36.65
C ASP A 301 5.83 12.78 36.23
N GLY A 302 6.27 12.83 34.97
CA GLY A 302 7.01 13.95 34.39
C GLY A 302 6.16 15.21 34.26
N LEU A 303 4.89 15.08 33.85
CA LEU A 303 3.97 16.22 33.77
C LEU A 303 3.68 16.83 35.14
N VAL A 304 3.54 15.99 36.18
CA VAL A 304 3.38 16.46 37.57
C VAL A 304 4.60 17.23 38.04
N LYS A 305 5.80 16.76 37.71
CA LYS A 305 7.04 17.48 38.02
C LYS A 305 7.10 18.82 37.30
N TYR A 306 6.81 18.81 35.99
CA TYR A 306 6.77 20.02 35.16
C TYR A 306 5.81 21.08 35.70
N LEU A 307 4.59 20.69 36.11
CA LEU A 307 3.58 21.59 36.68
C LEU A 307 4.05 22.23 38.01
N LYS A 308 4.76 21.45 38.87
CA LYS A 308 5.31 21.96 40.12
C LYS A 308 6.42 23.00 39.89
N GLU A 309 7.33 22.70 38.95
CA GLU A 309 8.48 23.58 38.64
C GLU A 309 8.05 24.89 37.98
N ASN A 310 6.94 24.89 37.24
CA ASN A 310 6.40 26.08 36.57
C ASN A 310 5.33 26.84 37.37
N GLY A 311 5.15 26.53 38.66
CA GLY A 311 4.25 27.28 39.55
C GLY A 311 2.75 27.07 39.28
N GLU A 312 2.38 26.08 38.49
CA GLU A 312 0.99 25.74 38.11
C GLU A 312 0.30 24.84 39.18
N THR A 313 0.63 25.00 40.44
CA THR A 313 0.41 23.98 41.49
C THR A 313 -0.69 24.24 42.49
N SER A 314 -1.63 25.17 42.33
CA SER A 314 -2.82 25.14 43.16
C SER A 314 -3.70 23.92 42.80
N GLY A 315 -3.41 22.76 43.39
CA GLY A 315 -4.16 21.50 43.15
C GLY A 315 -3.33 20.30 42.66
N ALA A 316 -2.00 20.39 42.60
CA ALA A 316 -1.14 19.37 41.96
C ALA A 316 -1.23 17.95 42.60
N LYS A 317 -1.50 17.82 43.89
CA LYS A 317 -1.67 16.51 44.53
C LYS A 317 -2.91 15.76 44.02
N THR A 318 -4.02 16.48 43.85
CA THR A 318 -5.27 15.92 43.34
C THR A 318 -5.18 15.62 41.84
N ALA A 319 -4.49 16.48 41.06
CA ALA A 319 -4.25 16.30 39.64
C ALA A 319 -3.37 15.07 39.35
N ALA A 320 -2.30 14.85 40.13
CA ALA A 320 -1.41 13.69 39.98
C ALA A 320 -2.13 12.35 40.17
N THR A 321 -2.94 12.23 41.21
CA THR A 321 -3.72 11.04 41.49
C THR A 321 -4.76 10.77 40.43
N ASN A 322 -5.39 11.80 39.92
CA ASN A 322 -6.42 11.69 38.88
C ASN A 322 -5.84 11.40 37.47
N ILE A 323 -4.65 11.93 37.12
CA ILE A 323 -3.95 11.57 35.90
C ILE A 323 -3.58 10.09 35.90
N ALA A 324 -3.02 9.59 37.00
CA ALA A 324 -2.67 8.15 37.15
C ALA A 324 -3.89 7.24 37.05
N TYR A 325 -5.03 7.66 37.63
CA TYR A 325 -6.28 6.89 37.62
C TYR A 325 -6.94 6.84 36.25
N SER A 326 -6.93 7.95 35.49
CA SER A 326 -7.46 8.02 34.10
C SER A 326 -6.64 7.19 33.11
N ILE A 327 -5.35 7.01 33.35
CA ILE A 327 -4.45 6.24 32.49
C ILE A 327 -4.67 4.74 32.70
N SER A 328 -5.07 4.31 33.90
CA SER A 328 -5.24 2.90 34.29
C SER A 328 -6.68 2.38 34.22
N SER A 329 -7.69 3.25 34.25
CA SER A 329 -9.12 2.87 34.21
C SER A 329 -9.78 3.16 32.87
N SER A 330 -10.81 2.39 32.51
CA SER A 330 -11.60 2.56 31.30
C SER A 330 -12.51 3.81 31.28
N GLU A 331 -12.48 4.64 32.31
CA GLU A 331 -13.29 5.85 32.42
C GLU A 331 -12.55 7.08 31.87
N ASN A 332 -13.13 7.74 30.87
CA ASN A 332 -12.50 8.75 30.02
C ASN A 332 -12.64 10.21 30.48
N VAL A 333 -13.21 10.47 31.63
CA VAL A 333 -13.37 11.83 32.19
C VAL A 333 -13.10 11.83 33.68
N CYS A 334 -12.14 12.66 34.10
CA CYS A 334 -11.89 12.89 35.51
C CYS A 334 -12.96 13.86 36.08
N PRO A 335 -13.71 13.52 37.12
CA PRO A 335 -14.56 14.46 37.84
C PRO A 335 -13.71 15.29 38.79
N CYS A 336 -12.92 16.24 38.27
CA CYS A 336 -12.19 17.18 39.13
C CYS A 336 -12.94 18.51 39.14
N ALA A 337 -13.64 18.77 40.21
CA ALA A 337 -14.07 20.11 40.56
C ALA A 337 -12.85 20.89 41.08
N GLU A 338 -12.58 22.08 40.56
CA GLU A 338 -11.80 23.20 41.10
C GLU A 338 -10.31 23.35 40.80
N ALA A 339 -9.59 22.44 40.15
CA ALA A 339 -8.23 22.70 39.69
C ALA A 339 -8.05 22.16 38.29
N GLY A 340 -7.37 22.87 37.41
CA GLY A 340 -7.12 22.67 35.99
C GLY A 340 -7.56 21.31 35.42
N LYS A 341 -8.53 21.29 34.51
CA LYS A 341 -9.07 20.06 33.91
C LYS A 341 -8.17 19.56 32.78
N PHE A 342 -8.00 18.25 32.70
CA PHE A 342 -7.24 17.58 31.66
C PHE A 342 -8.18 16.83 30.69
N LEU A 343 -7.93 16.96 29.41
CA LEU A 343 -8.61 16.20 28.37
C LEU A 343 -7.66 15.14 27.80
N ILE A 344 -8.05 13.89 27.89
CA ILE A 344 -7.26 12.76 27.37
C ILE A 344 -8.09 12.04 26.30
N PRO A 345 -7.93 12.39 25.01
CA PRO A 345 -8.53 11.64 23.92
C PRO A 345 -7.89 10.26 23.82
N ARG A 346 -8.68 9.18 23.76
CA ARG A 346 -8.19 7.82 23.55
C ARG A 346 -8.71 7.26 22.24
N ALA A 347 -7.85 6.50 21.56
CA ALA A 347 -8.23 5.52 20.57
C ALA A 347 -8.17 4.14 21.26
N LYS A 348 -9.23 3.36 21.17
CA LYS A 348 -9.21 1.93 21.50
C LYS A 348 -8.74 1.11 20.31
#